data_357d0d11fd39da8b15962f1c987434ca
#
_entry.id   357d0d11fd39da8b15962f1c987434ca
#
_cell.length_a   1.000
_cell.length_b   1.000
_cell.length_c   1.000
_cell.angle_alpha   90.00
_cell.angle_beta   90.00
_cell.angle_gamma   90.00
#
_symmetry.space_group_name_H-M   'P 1'
#
loop_
_entity.id
_entity.type
_entity.pdbx_description
1 polymer ?
#
loop_
_entity_poly.entity_id
_entity_poly.type
_entity_poly.pdbx_seq_one_letter_code
_entity_poly.pdbx_strand_id
1 'polypeptide(L)'
;MVQLSPAEKSYLYDSLTQQPIIRPDLRSIHQYRPLVAKTSFLPGSNGSARVRTEDGSECIVSVKSKVVLISEEEEEKNQSQNLIEVDIDIVGHRDDSNYVANLKFQLTNLLQQNFPFEVLKLTSRYTFKLYIDCIIISHSCYPLSLISLTNYLALKTTRLPLLISDVNDEEIAELPTFSDDWENAKLIQDYHLNDTKEGQPSKFQPPIFITIGVIGKNLIFDPSFEEEQVLENGLIISFYNNKVITPISNTNFAVNSNNSNFKGLDQSLLIQSLALCNKYCPNIIRALDSLIEEDNDDNDGSIF
;
A
#
# COMPACT_ATOMS: atom_id res chain seq x y z
N MET A 1 -23.27 -6.77 -5.67
CA MET A 1 -23.34 -5.55 -4.79
C MET A 1 -24.71 -4.92 -4.98
N VAL A 2 -25.40 -4.63 -3.89
CA VAL A 2 -26.74 -4.02 -3.94
C VAL A 2 -26.59 -2.52 -3.99
N GLN A 3 -27.12 -1.90 -5.05
CA GLN A 3 -27.18 -0.42 -5.12
C GLN A 3 -28.27 0.10 -4.18
N LEU A 4 -27.94 1.16 -3.45
CA LEU A 4 -28.90 1.84 -2.60
C LEU A 4 -30.00 2.51 -3.42
N SER A 5 -31.23 2.45 -2.93
CA SER A 5 -32.36 3.20 -3.51
C SER A 5 -32.15 4.71 -3.33
N PRO A 6 -32.82 5.56 -4.12
CA PRO A 6 -32.70 7.01 -3.98
C PRO A 6 -33.09 7.54 -2.58
N ALA A 7 -34.06 6.89 -1.92
CA ALA A 7 -34.47 7.25 -0.57
C ALA A 7 -33.38 6.90 0.47
N GLU A 8 -32.77 5.73 0.36
CA GLU A 8 -31.66 5.32 1.23
C GLU A 8 -30.44 6.23 1.03
N LYS A 9 -30.11 6.59 -0.20
CA LYS A 9 -29.03 7.55 -0.51
C LYS A 9 -29.28 8.92 0.13
N SER A 10 -30.51 9.43 0.04
CA SER A 10 -30.88 10.72 0.65
C SER A 10 -30.77 10.65 2.16
N TYR A 11 -31.30 9.60 2.78
CA TYR A 11 -31.22 9.40 4.23
C TYR A 11 -29.76 9.29 4.71
N LEU A 12 -28.94 8.51 4.02
CA LEU A 12 -27.54 8.35 4.37
C LEU A 12 -26.75 9.65 4.18
N TYR A 13 -27.01 10.39 3.09
CA TYR A 13 -26.42 11.70 2.88
C TYR A 13 -26.73 12.66 4.03
N ASP A 14 -27.99 12.73 4.45
CA ASP A 14 -28.41 13.58 5.57
C ASP A 14 -27.76 13.14 6.89
N SER A 15 -27.67 11.82 7.15
CA SER A 15 -27.02 11.28 8.35
C SER A 15 -25.52 11.62 8.41
N LEU A 16 -24.81 11.60 7.27
CA LEU A 16 -23.38 11.88 7.20
C LEU A 16 -23.04 13.38 7.14
N THR A 17 -24.01 14.23 6.76
CA THR A 17 -23.83 15.70 6.75
C THR A 17 -24.18 16.37 8.06
N GLN A 18 -25.02 15.74 8.90
CA GLN A 18 -25.44 16.26 10.22
C GLN A 18 -24.33 16.12 11.27
N GLN A 19 -24.49 16.83 12.39
CA GLN A 19 -23.64 16.69 13.58
C GLN A 19 -24.50 16.31 14.78
N PRO A 20 -24.19 15.20 15.49
CA PRO A 20 -23.06 14.29 15.28
C PRO A 20 -23.23 13.40 14.04
N ILE A 21 -22.12 13.06 13.38
CA ILE A 21 -22.11 12.15 12.23
C ILE A 21 -22.42 10.74 12.72
N ILE A 22 -23.39 10.08 12.09
CA ILE A 22 -23.72 8.68 12.35
C ILE A 22 -23.41 7.88 11.09
N ARG A 23 -22.41 7.02 11.17
CA ARG A 23 -22.03 6.10 10.10
C ARG A 23 -22.90 4.83 10.15
N PRO A 24 -23.18 4.17 9.00
CA PRO A 24 -23.99 2.95 8.95
C PRO A 24 -23.46 1.83 9.84
N ASP A 25 -22.13 1.71 9.89
CA ASP A 25 -21.38 0.71 10.65
C ASP A 25 -21.02 1.14 12.08
N LEU A 26 -21.53 2.27 12.55
CA LEU A 26 -21.29 2.85 13.88
C LEU A 26 -19.82 3.14 14.22
N ARG A 27 -18.91 3.10 13.23
CA ARG A 27 -17.50 3.50 13.42
C ARG A 27 -17.38 4.99 13.70
N SER A 28 -16.35 5.37 14.41
CA SER A 28 -15.99 6.79 14.52
C SER A 28 -15.47 7.32 13.16
N ILE A 29 -15.48 8.64 12.98
CA ILE A 29 -15.17 9.30 11.70
C ILE A 29 -13.80 8.93 11.14
N HIS A 30 -12.81 8.73 12.03
CA HIS A 30 -11.43 8.47 11.68
C HIS A 30 -11.00 7.01 11.91
N GLN A 31 -11.96 6.13 12.18
CA GLN A 31 -11.69 4.71 12.43
C GLN A 31 -11.71 3.90 11.13
N TYR A 32 -10.67 3.09 10.96
CA TYR A 32 -10.60 2.08 9.90
C TYR A 32 -11.46 0.87 10.22
N ARG A 33 -11.83 0.11 9.18
CA ARG A 33 -12.47 -1.19 9.36
C ARG A 33 -11.53 -2.15 10.05
N PRO A 34 -12.03 -3.00 10.96
CA PRO A 34 -11.26 -4.09 11.52
C PRO A 34 -10.71 -4.96 10.39
N LEU A 35 -9.45 -5.32 10.50
CA LEU A 35 -8.77 -6.17 9.52
C LEU A 35 -8.02 -7.29 10.23
N VAL A 36 -7.89 -8.41 9.53
CA VAL A 36 -7.06 -9.55 9.93
C VAL A 36 -5.98 -9.70 8.87
N ALA A 37 -4.74 -9.76 9.30
CA ALA A 37 -3.59 -9.92 8.44
C ALA A 37 -2.89 -11.25 8.71
N LYS A 38 -2.31 -11.84 7.66
CA LYS A 38 -1.32 -12.93 7.75
C LYS A 38 -0.16 -12.57 6.85
N THR A 39 1.05 -12.75 7.39
CA THR A 39 2.29 -12.43 6.69
C THR A 39 3.11 -13.69 6.42
N SER A 40 4.03 -13.61 5.47
CA SER A 40 4.99 -14.69 5.17
C SER A 40 4.38 -16.08 4.93
N PHE A 41 3.13 -16.15 4.42
CA PHE A 41 2.38 -17.41 4.28
C PHE A 41 2.62 -18.12 2.93
N LEU A 42 3.24 -17.46 1.94
CA LEU A 42 3.57 -18.05 0.63
C LEU A 42 5.02 -18.51 0.59
N PRO A 43 5.30 -19.83 0.62
CA PRO A 43 6.67 -20.34 0.75
C PRO A 43 7.55 -20.08 -0.48
N GLY A 44 6.97 -19.75 -1.61
CA GLY A 44 7.72 -19.47 -2.85
C GLY A 44 7.97 -17.99 -3.12
N SER A 45 7.67 -17.10 -2.18
CA SER A 45 7.86 -15.66 -2.30
C SER A 45 8.93 -15.15 -1.34
N ASN A 46 9.55 -14.03 -1.68
CA ASN A 46 10.48 -13.33 -0.80
C ASN A 46 9.77 -12.63 0.37
N GLY A 47 8.52 -12.23 0.13
CA GLY A 47 7.62 -11.67 1.12
C GLY A 47 6.19 -11.84 0.66
N SER A 48 5.26 -12.00 1.58
CA SER A 48 3.84 -12.11 1.25
C SER A 48 2.98 -11.62 2.40
N ALA A 49 1.82 -11.09 2.05
CA ALA A 49 0.81 -10.71 3.01
C ALA A 49 -0.60 -10.98 2.46
N ARG A 50 -1.50 -11.32 3.35
CA ARG A 50 -2.92 -11.47 3.09
C ARG A 50 -3.67 -10.62 4.09
N VAL A 51 -4.52 -9.75 3.62
CA VAL A 51 -5.38 -8.92 4.47
C VAL A 51 -6.83 -9.21 4.12
N ARG A 52 -7.62 -9.43 5.15
CA ARG A 52 -9.06 -9.57 5.07
C ARG A 52 -9.72 -8.55 5.99
N THR A 53 -10.67 -7.80 5.47
CA THR A 53 -11.47 -6.84 6.23
C THR A 53 -12.82 -7.45 6.65
N GLU A 54 -13.45 -6.87 7.65
CA GLU A 54 -14.71 -7.35 8.22
C GLU A 54 -15.85 -7.42 7.18
N ASP A 55 -15.85 -6.55 6.18
CA ASP A 55 -16.82 -6.55 5.07
C ASP A 55 -16.61 -7.68 4.04
N GLY A 56 -15.64 -8.56 4.27
CA GLY A 56 -15.29 -9.69 3.41
C GLY A 56 -14.40 -9.32 2.23
N SER A 57 -13.91 -8.08 2.15
CA SER A 57 -12.88 -7.73 1.16
C SER A 57 -11.55 -8.40 1.49
N GLU A 58 -10.88 -8.93 0.48
CA GLU A 58 -9.67 -9.73 0.66
C GLU A 58 -8.66 -9.45 -0.44
N CYS A 59 -7.43 -9.17 -0.02
CA CYS A 59 -6.29 -8.92 -0.88
C CYS A 59 -5.10 -9.78 -0.47
N ILE A 60 -4.40 -10.32 -1.46
CA ILE A 60 -3.15 -11.08 -1.31
C ILE A 60 -2.07 -10.35 -2.10
N VAL A 61 -0.93 -10.13 -1.49
CA VAL A 61 0.26 -9.56 -2.14
C VAL A 61 1.42 -10.53 -2.00
N SER A 62 2.13 -10.76 -3.11
CA SER A 62 3.34 -11.55 -3.20
C SER A 62 4.48 -10.69 -3.74
N VAL A 63 5.63 -10.73 -3.10
CA VAL A 63 6.83 -10.03 -3.53
C VAL A 63 7.89 -11.05 -3.93
N LYS A 64 8.42 -10.92 -5.15
CA LYS A 64 9.52 -11.75 -5.65
C LYS A 64 10.67 -10.88 -6.09
N SER A 65 11.90 -11.32 -5.82
CA SER A 65 13.12 -10.69 -6.31
C SER A 65 13.71 -11.50 -7.47
N LYS A 66 14.23 -10.79 -8.48
CA LYS A 66 14.99 -11.36 -9.59
C LYS A 66 16.24 -10.55 -9.80
N VAL A 67 17.36 -11.23 -10.06
CA VAL A 67 18.61 -10.56 -10.39
C VAL A 67 18.60 -10.10 -11.85
N VAL A 68 18.94 -8.85 -12.08
CA VAL A 68 19.05 -8.25 -13.42
C VAL A 68 20.40 -7.57 -13.56
N LEU A 69 20.90 -7.52 -14.81
CA LEU A 69 22.08 -6.73 -15.17
C LEU A 69 21.72 -5.26 -15.24
N ILE A 70 22.58 -4.42 -14.70
CA ILE A 70 22.48 -2.97 -14.87
C ILE A 70 23.13 -2.64 -16.22
N SER A 71 22.37 -2.05 -17.14
CA SER A 71 22.96 -1.55 -18.40
C SER A 71 23.63 -0.20 -18.14
N GLU A 72 24.76 0.04 -18.82
CA GLU A 72 25.52 1.31 -18.72
C GLU A 72 24.65 2.53 -19.05
N GLU A 73 23.65 2.37 -19.94
CA GLU A 73 22.69 3.43 -20.27
C GLU A 73 21.68 3.74 -19.13
N GLU A 74 21.46 2.79 -18.21
CA GLU A 74 20.59 2.96 -17.05
C GLU A 74 21.32 3.61 -15.88
N GLU A 75 22.62 3.42 -15.76
CA GLU A 75 23.46 4.14 -14.78
C GLU A 75 23.54 5.64 -15.07
N GLU A 76 23.70 6.04 -16.35
CA GLU A 76 23.77 7.45 -16.75
C GLU A 76 22.46 8.20 -16.57
N LYS A 77 21.32 7.51 -16.58
CA LYS A 77 19.99 8.14 -16.54
C LYS A 77 19.33 8.17 -15.15
N ASN A 78 20.00 7.67 -14.09
CA ASN A 78 19.39 7.48 -12.76
C ASN A 78 18.04 6.70 -12.84
N GLN A 79 17.93 5.73 -13.76
CA GLN A 79 16.68 4.97 -13.98
C GLN A 79 16.51 3.82 -12.96
N SER A 80 16.69 4.11 -11.68
CA SER A 80 16.25 3.23 -10.59
C SER A 80 14.74 2.93 -10.64
N GLN A 81 13.98 3.69 -11.43
CA GLN A 81 12.52 3.57 -11.54
C GLN A 81 12.02 2.23 -12.11
N ASN A 82 12.84 1.51 -12.89
CA ASN A 82 12.44 0.23 -13.49
C ASN A 82 12.70 -1.00 -12.59
N LEU A 83 13.26 -0.81 -11.38
CA LEU A 83 13.58 -1.92 -10.48
C LEU A 83 12.38 -2.44 -9.69
N ILE A 84 11.25 -1.75 -9.73
CA ILE A 84 10.00 -2.21 -9.13
C ILE A 84 8.94 -2.31 -10.21
N GLU A 85 8.38 -3.49 -10.35
CA GLU A 85 7.26 -3.78 -11.23
C GLU A 85 6.09 -4.28 -10.38
N VAL A 86 4.93 -3.63 -10.55
CA VAL A 86 3.71 -3.98 -9.82
C VAL A 86 2.70 -4.52 -10.80
N ASP A 87 2.08 -5.62 -10.48
CA ASP A 87 0.92 -6.14 -11.18
C ASP A 87 -0.29 -6.24 -10.25
N ILE A 88 -1.48 -5.99 -10.79
CA ILE A 88 -2.72 -5.98 -10.01
C ILE A 88 -3.79 -6.75 -10.77
N ASP A 89 -4.24 -7.83 -10.17
CA ASP A 89 -5.36 -8.64 -10.66
C ASP A 89 -6.58 -8.47 -9.76
N ILE A 90 -7.70 -8.12 -10.34
CA ILE A 90 -8.97 -7.94 -9.63
C ILE A 90 -9.99 -8.92 -10.16
N VAL A 91 -10.46 -9.83 -9.33
CA VAL A 91 -11.48 -10.80 -9.72
C VAL A 91 -12.73 -10.07 -10.21
N GLY A 92 -13.16 -10.39 -11.43
CA GLY A 92 -14.31 -9.78 -12.09
C GLY A 92 -14.00 -8.56 -12.96
N HIS A 93 -12.77 -8.10 -13.00
CA HIS A 93 -12.31 -7.05 -13.90
C HIS A 93 -11.28 -7.62 -14.89
N ARG A 94 -11.22 -7.00 -16.07
CA ARG A 94 -10.19 -7.36 -17.06
C ARG A 94 -8.91 -6.57 -16.76
N ASP A 95 -7.76 -7.21 -16.97
CA ASP A 95 -6.44 -6.63 -16.69
C ASP A 95 -6.17 -5.38 -17.56
N ASP A 96 -6.74 -5.33 -18.77
CA ASP A 96 -6.63 -4.22 -19.71
C ASP A 96 -7.63 -3.09 -19.43
N SER A 97 -8.46 -3.19 -18.38
CA SER A 97 -9.40 -2.14 -18.04
C SER A 97 -8.71 -0.87 -17.56
N ASN A 98 -9.23 0.30 -17.95
CA ASN A 98 -8.70 1.60 -17.48
C ASN A 98 -8.72 1.71 -15.94
N TYR A 99 -9.62 0.99 -15.27
CA TYR A 99 -9.73 0.96 -13.84
C TYR A 99 -8.52 0.29 -13.19
N VAL A 100 -8.20 -0.94 -13.61
CA VAL A 100 -7.04 -1.70 -13.12
C VAL A 100 -5.74 -0.99 -13.49
N ALA A 101 -5.62 -0.51 -14.74
CA ALA A 101 -4.46 0.22 -15.21
C ALA A 101 -4.16 1.48 -14.38
N ASN A 102 -5.21 2.21 -13.97
CA ASN A 102 -5.05 3.40 -13.12
C ASN A 102 -4.57 3.04 -11.70
N LEU A 103 -5.11 1.99 -11.09
CA LEU A 103 -4.66 1.50 -9.78
C LEU A 103 -3.20 1.06 -9.83
N LYS A 104 -2.84 0.27 -10.86
CA LYS A 104 -1.47 -0.18 -11.12
C LYS A 104 -0.52 1.00 -11.27
N PHE A 105 -0.88 2.00 -12.07
CA PHE A 105 -0.08 3.21 -12.27
C PHE A 105 0.14 3.99 -10.98
N GLN A 106 -0.92 4.20 -10.19
CA GLN A 106 -0.82 4.95 -8.92
C GLN A 106 0.11 4.23 -7.93
N LEU A 107 -0.05 2.91 -7.75
CA LEU A 107 0.78 2.14 -6.82
C LEU A 107 2.23 2.06 -7.28
N THR A 108 2.46 1.80 -8.57
CA THR A 108 3.81 1.75 -9.15
C THR A 108 4.52 3.08 -8.97
N ASN A 109 3.86 4.19 -9.27
CA ASN A 109 4.44 5.53 -9.14
C ASN A 109 4.78 5.86 -7.68
N LEU A 110 3.89 5.53 -6.73
CA LEU A 110 4.15 5.73 -5.31
C LEU A 110 5.39 4.96 -4.85
N LEU A 111 5.50 3.69 -5.21
CA LEU A 111 6.63 2.85 -4.83
C LEU A 111 7.92 3.29 -5.50
N GLN A 112 7.93 3.54 -6.80
CA GLN A 112 9.12 3.96 -7.54
C GLN A 112 9.69 5.29 -7.05
N GLN A 113 8.85 6.20 -6.54
CA GLN A 113 9.32 7.48 -6.02
C GLN A 113 9.88 7.41 -4.59
N ASN A 114 9.47 6.42 -3.80
CA ASN A 114 9.73 6.40 -2.36
C ASN A 114 10.46 5.13 -1.88
N PHE A 115 10.94 4.30 -2.79
CA PHE A 115 11.66 3.09 -2.42
C PHE A 115 13.18 3.35 -2.35
N PRO A 116 13.89 2.86 -1.32
CA PRO A 116 15.33 2.98 -1.22
C PRO A 116 16.04 1.98 -2.15
N PHE A 117 16.32 2.37 -3.39
CA PHE A 117 16.88 1.48 -4.42
C PHE A 117 18.27 0.96 -4.09
N GLU A 118 19.02 1.64 -3.23
CA GLU A 118 20.34 1.19 -2.76
C GLU A 118 20.29 -0.18 -2.08
N VAL A 119 19.15 -0.53 -1.47
CA VAL A 119 18.93 -1.87 -0.86
C VAL A 119 18.99 -2.98 -1.88
N LEU A 120 18.57 -2.69 -3.11
CA LEU A 120 18.47 -3.66 -4.19
C LEU A 120 19.80 -3.87 -4.91
N LYS A 121 20.78 -2.98 -4.72
CA LYS A 121 22.07 -3.08 -5.38
C LYS A 121 22.86 -4.24 -4.78
N LEU A 122 23.33 -5.15 -5.65
CA LEU A 122 24.14 -6.31 -5.27
C LEU A 122 25.63 -6.04 -5.50
N THR A 123 25.98 -5.74 -6.74
CA THR A 123 27.35 -5.49 -7.20
C THR A 123 27.33 -4.28 -8.13
N SER A 124 28.50 -3.89 -8.68
CA SER A 124 28.57 -2.84 -9.70
C SER A 124 27.73 -3.12 -10.95
N ARG A 125 27.51 -4.41 -11.28
CA ARG A 125 26.82 -4.84 -12.52
C ARG A 125 25.43 -5.45 -12.29
N TYR A 126 25.13 -5.91 -11.08
CA TYR A 126 23.89 -6.64 -10.79
C TYR A 126 23.07 -5.95 -9.72
N THR A 127 21.76 -5.96 -9.91
CA THR A 127 20.80 -5.46 -8.95
C THR A 127 19.60 -6.41 -8.85
N PHE A 128 18.87 -6.35 -7.72
CA PHE A 128 17.58 -6.98 -7.64
C PHE A 128 16.52 -6.13 -8.34
N LYS A 129 15.63 -6.78 -9.07
CA LYS A 129 14.35 -6.23 -9.51
C LYS A 129 13.25 -6.90 -8.70
N LEU A 130 12.35 -6.09 -8.11
CA LEU A 130 11.21 -6.57 -7.35
C LEU A 130 9.97 -6.64 -8.22
N TYR A 131 9.31 -7.78 -8.19
CA TYR A 131 8.01 -8.03 -8.78
C TYR A 131 6.99 -8.15 -7.65
N ILE A 132 5.98 -7.31 -7.69
CA ILE A 132 4.93 -7.23 -6.67
C ILE A 132 3.61 -7.58 -7.33
N ASP A 133 3.10 -8.77 -7.04
CA ASP A 133 1.86 -9.28 -7.58
C ASP A 133 0.75 -9.11 -6.53
N CYS A 134 -0.27 -8.31 -6.86
CA CYS A 134 -1.39 -8.01 -5.99
C CYS A 134 -2.65 -8.66 -6.54
N ILE A 135 -3.27 -9.58 -5.81
CA ILE A 135 -4.50 -10.27 -6.20
C ILE A 135 -5.62 -9.84 -5.25
N ILE A 136 -6.68 -9.26 -5.80
CA ILE A 136 -7.89 -8.93 -5.06
C ILE A 136 -8.93 -9.99 -5.33
N ILE A 137 -9.18 -10.83 -4.32
CA ILE A 137 -10.16 -11.94 -4.41
C ILE A 137 -11.57 -11.39 -4.34
N SER A 138 -11.80 -10.45 -3.43
CA SER A 138 -13.07 -9.76 -3.27
C SER A 138 -12.86 -8.34 -2.78
N HIS A 139 -13.69 -7.42 -3.21
CA HIS A 139 -13.71 -6.05 -2.72
C HIS A 139 -15.14 -5.51 -2.76
N SER A 140 -15.53 -4.80 -1.74
CA SER A 140 -16.80 -4.08 -1.68
C SER A 140 -16.61 -2.59 -1.97
N CYS A 141 -15.52 -2.01 -1.47
CA CYS A 141 -15.16 -0.60 -1.56
C CYS A 141 -14.04 -0.37 -2.56
N TYR A 142 -13.64 0.89 -2.75
CA TYR A 142 -12.49 1.24 -3.58
C TYR A 142 -11.21 0.57 -3.08
N PRO A 143 -10.55 -0.28 -3.88
CA PRO A 143 -9.60 -1.26 -3.36
C PRO A 143 -8.20 -0.72 -3.06
N LEU A 144 -7.87 0.50 -3.49
CA LEU A 144 -6.50 1.02 -3.42
C LEU A 144 -5.94 1.09 -1.99
N SER A 145 -6.79 1.45 -1.01
CA SER A 145 -6.38 1.44 0.40
C SER A 145 -6.03 0.03 0.87
N LEU A 146 -6.89 -0.95 0.57
CA LEU A 146 -6.66 -2.35 0.93
C LEU A 146 -5.38 -2.90 0.30
N ILE A 147 -5.17 -2.67 -1.01
CA ILE A 147 -3.94 -3.07 -1.72
C ILE A 147 -2.72 -2.46 -1.05
N SER A 148 -2.80 -1.16 -0.75
CA SER A 148 -1.69 -0.42 -0.17
C SER A 148 -1.29 -0.92 1.22
N LEU A 149 -2.27 -1.21 2.09
CA LEU A 149 -2.03 -1.76 3.42
C LEU A 149 -1.43 -3.18 3.33
N THR A 150 -1.96 -4.02 2.42
CA THR A 150 -1.43 -5.37 2.19
C THR A 150 0.00 -5.32 1.64
N ASN A 151 0.26 -4.39 0.71
CA ASN A 151 1.60 -4.19 0.15
C ASN A 151 2.60 -3.69 1.21
N TYR A 152 2.17 -2.82 2.13
CA TYR A 152 2.98 -2.40 3.28
C TYR A 152 3.45 -3.60 4.11
N LEU A 153 2.53 -4.51 4.47
CA LEU A 153 2.84 -5.71 5.24
C LEU A 153 3.76 -6.66 4.47
N ALA A 154 3.51 -6.88 3.18
CA ALA A 154 4.33 -7.74 2.34
C ALA A 154 5.76 -7.22 2.19
N LEU A 155 5.95 -5.92 1.95
CA LEU A 155 7.27 -5.31 1.83
C LEU A 155 8.04 -5.30 3.14
N LYS A 156 7.36 -5.10 4.27
CA LYS A 156 7.98 -5.15 5.60
C LYS A 156 8.54 -6.54 5.94
N THR A 157 7.87 -7.59 5.49
CA THR A 157 8.26 -8.99 5.72
C THR A 157 9.14 -9.58 4.61
N THR A 158 9.43 -8.80 3.56
CA THR A 158 10.25 -9.26 2.44
C THR A 158 11.70 -9.45 2.87
N ARG A 159 12.24 -10.65 2.59
CA ARG A 159 13.63 -11.02 2.81
C ARG A 159 14.36 -11.14 1.48
N LEU A 160 15.58 -10.59 1.43
CA LEU A 160 16.47 -10.72 0.28
C LEU A 160 17.62 -11.67 0.64
N PRO A 161 17.97 -12.63 -0.23
CA PRO A 161 19.05 -13.57 0.04
C PRO A 161 20.39 -12.84 0.18
N LEU A 162 21.25 -13.34 1.07
CA LEU A 162 22.58 -12.80 1.27
C LEU A 162 23.51 -13.17 0.11
N LEU A 163 24.26 -12.18 -0.38
CA LEU A 163 25.29 -12.38 -1.39
C LEU A 163 26.52 -13.04 -0.76
N ILE A 164 27.05 -14.11 -1.37
CA ILE A 164 28.28 -14.79 -0.98
C ILE A 164 29.46 -14.31 -1.82
N SER A 165 29.26 -14.02 -3.11
CA SER A 165 30.30 -13.54 -4.01
C SER A 165 30.79 -12.16 -3.63
N ASP A 166 32.06 -11.85 -3.94
CA ASP A 166 32.65 -10.55 -3.63
C ASP A 166 31.95 -9.40 -4.33
N VAL A 167 31.62 -8.35 -3.55
CA VAL A 167 30.93 -7.14 -4.05
C VAL A 167 31.80 -6.34 -5.03
N ASN A 168 33.14 -6.45 -4.92
CA ASN A 168 34.12 -5.64 -5.63
C ASN A 168 34.80 -6.37 -6.80
N ASP A 169 34.24 -7.47 -7.29
CA ASP A 169 34.85 -8.24 -8.37
C ASP A 169 34.64 -7.56 -9.73
N GLU A 170 35.45 -6.54 -9.99
CA GLU A 170 35.44 -5.81 -11.27
C GLU A 170 36.16 -6.60 -12.40
N GLU A 171 37.07 -7.55 -12.06
CA GLU A 171 37.90 -8.23 -13.01
C GLU A 171 37.29 -9.52 -13.59
N ILE A 172 36.41 -10.19 -12.85
CA ILE A 172 35.78 -11.45 -13.27
C ILE A 172 34.26 -11.28 -13.31
N ALA A 173 33.66 -11.44 -14.49
CA ALA A 173 32.23 -11.39 -14.70
C ALA A 173 31.53 -12.66 -14.15
N GLU A 174 31.64 -12.92 -12.86
CA GLU A 174 30.94 -14.04 -12.22
C GLU A 174 29.51 -13.68 -11.94
N LEU A 175 28.61 -14.66 -12.09
CA LEU A 175 27.22 -14.52 -11.68
C LEU A 175 27.17 -14.46 -10.16
N PRO A 176 26.34 -13.56 -9.56
CA PRO A 176 26.21 -13.47 -8.13
C PRO A 176 25.69 -14.80 -7.56
N THR A 177 26.36 -15.29 -6.52
CA THR A 177 25.98 -16.49 -5.78
C THR A 177 25.38 -16.10 -4.44
N PHE A 178 24.32 -16.79 -4.03
CA PHE A 178 23.56 -16.49 -2.83
C PHE A 178 23.65 -17.62 -1.81
N SER A 179 23.50 -17.27 -0.54
CA SER A 179 23.39 -18.23 0.56
C SER A 179 22.04 -18.93 0.52
N ASP A 180 22.04 -20.23 0.78
CA ASP A 180 20.83 -21.03 1.00
C ASP A 180 20.23 -20.81 2.40
N ASP A 181 20.93 -20.08 3.26
CA ASP A 181 20.48 -19.76 4.60
C ASP A 181 19.45 -18.63 4.59
N TRP A 182 18.19 -19.03 4.62
CA TRP A 182 17.06 -18.12 4.59
C TRP A 182 16.76 -17.45 5.94
N GLU A 183 17.21 -18.03 7.05
CA GLU A 183 17.02 -17.46 8.37
C GLU A 183 17.83 -16.18 8.56
N ASN A 184 19.03 -16.14 8.00
CA ASN A 184 19.91 -14.97 8.02
C ASN A 184 19.67 -14.02 6.81
N ALA A 185 18.64 -14.26 6.00
CA ALA A 185 18.30 -13.38 4.89
C ALA A 185 17.96 -11.98 5.37
N LYS A 186 18.45 -10.96 4.65
CA LYS A 186 18.29 -9.55 5.05
C LYS A 186 16.88 -9.06 4.81
N LEU A 187 16.24 -8.54 5.85
CA LEU A 187 14.94 -7.85 5.71
C LEU A 187 15.12 -6.47 5.07
N ILE A 188 14.24 -6.10 4.15
CA ILE A 188 14.26 -4.77 3.52
C ILE A 188 14.05 -3.67 4.58
N GLN A 189 13.25 -3.93 5.61
CA GLN A 189 12.98 -2.95 6.66
C GLN A 189 14.22 -2.59 7.51
N ASP A 190 15.23 -3.45 7.60
CA ASP A 190 16.45 -3.21 8.39
C ASP A 190 17.45 -2.32 7.67
N TYR A 191 17.10 -1.84 6.49
CA TYR A 191 17.89 -0.88 5.77
C TYR A 191 17.78 0.50 6.42
N HIS A 192 18.92 0.99 6.91
CA HIS A 192 19.02 2.29 7.53
C HIS A 192 19.17 3.37 6.45
N LEU A 193 18.15 4.22 6.33
CA LEU A 193 18.26 5.44 5.52
C LEU A 193 19.33 6.35 6.13
N ASN A 194 20.42 6.59 5.42
CA ASN A 194 21.53 7.43 5.86
C ASN A 194 21.17 8.93 5.99
N ASP A 195 19.94 9.32 5.67
CA ASP A 195 19.52 10.71 5.51
C ASP A 195 18.81 11.35 6.72
N THR A 196 18.78 10.70 7.87
CA THR A 196 18.21 11.37 9.04
C THR A 196 19.25 12.25 9.71
N LYS A 197 19.11 13.57 9.55
CA LYS A 197 19.87 14.63 10.23
C LYS A 197 19.80 14.58 11.76
N GLU A 198 19.14 13.59 12.35
CA GLU A 198 18.90 13.43 13.79
C GLU A 198 19.56 12.21 14.43
N GLY A 199 20.48 11.53 13.73
CA GLY A 199 21.37 10.54 14.36
C GLY A 199 20.75 9.22 14.83
N GLN A 200 19.47 8.96 14.56
CA GLN A 200 18.85 7.64 14.77
C GLN A 200 18.54 7.00 13.41
N PRO A 201 19.04 5.78 13.16
CA PRO A 201 18.71 5.04 11.95
C PRO A 201 17.22 4.73 11.94
N SER A 202 16.47 5.34 11.02
CA SER A 202 15.06 5.00 10.86
C SER A 202 14.93 3.75 9.99
N LYS A 203 14.19 2.75 10.47
CA LYS A 203 13.84 1.58 9.65
C LYS A 203 13.02 2.03 8.44
N PHE A 204 13.25 1.42 7.29
CA PHE A 204 12.44 1.69 6.10
C PHE A 204 10.97 1.37 6.37
N GLN A 205 10.09 2.33 6.09
CA GLN A 205 8.65 2.17 6.13
C GLN A 205 8.10 2.30 4.71
N PRO A 206 7.46 1.27 4.14
CA PRO A 206 6.84 1.39 2.83
C PRO A 206 5.79 2.51 2.80
N PRO A 207 5.62 3.22 1.67
CA PRO A 207 4.58 4.23 1.54
C PRO A 207 3.19 3.60 1.50
N ILE A 208 2.19 4.32 2.01
CA ILE A 208 0.78 3.88 2.01
C ILE A 208 -0.14 4.90 1.37
N PHE A 209 -1.23 4.41 0.80
CA PHE A 209 -2.37 5.23 0.38
C PHE A 209 -3.46 5.22 1.46
N ILE A 210 -4.03 6.38 1.69
CA ILE A 210 -5.15 6.59 2.59
C ILE A 210 -6.33 7.12 1.79
N THR A 211 -7.48 6.50 1.93
CA THR A 211 -8.73 6.93 1.29
C THR A 211 -9.57 7.74 2.28
N ILE A 212 -10.01 8.92 1.86
CA ILE A 212 -10.87 9.81 2.64
C ILE A 212 -12.09 10.18 1.81
N GLY A 213 -13.27 9.91 2.34
CA GLY A 213 -14.52 10.38 1.77
C GLY A 213 -14.83 11.80 2.22
N VAL A 214 -15.26 12.66 1.30
CA VAL A 214 -15.69 14.02 1.57
C VAL A 214 -17.20 14.12 1.35
N ILE A 215 -17.92 14.59 2.37
CA ILE A 215 -19.36 14.83 2.29
C ILE A 215 -19.71 16.11 3.06
N GLY A 216 -20.24 17.12 2.36
CA GLY A 216 -20.46 18.44 2.91
C GLY A 216 -19.16 19.05 3.47
N LYS A 217 -19.10 19.19 4.80
CA LYS A 217 -17.89 19.66 5.52
C LYS A 217 -17.15 18.55 6.29
N ASN A 218 -17.61 17.32 6.15
CA ASN A 218 -17.14 16.20 6.93
C ASN A 218 -16.14 15.36 6.12
N LEU A 219 -15.09 14.88 6.80
CA LEU A 219 -14.02 14.05 6.25
C LEU A 219 -14.06 12.68 6.94
N ILE A 220 -14.34 11.64 6.18
CA ILE A 220 -14.54 10.28 6.67
C ILE A 220 -13.39 9.40 6.21
N PHE A 221 -12.68 8.77 7.13
CA PHE A 221 -11.61 7.80 6.81
C PHE A 221 -12.21 6.45 6.45
N ASP A 222 -11.59 5.78 5.46
CA ASP A 222 -11.95 4.44 5.02
C ASP A 222 -13.47 4.28 4.83
N PRO A 223 -14.07 4.96 3.83
CA PRO A 223 -15.50 4.90 3.61
C PRO A 223 -15.97 3.49 3.27
N SER A 224 -17.14 3.11 3.78
CA SER A 224 -17.81 1.86 3.44
C SER A 224 -18.44 1.92 2.06
N PHE A 225 -18.80 0.76 1.51
CA PHE A 225 -19.46 0.67 0.20
C PHE A 225 -20.75 1.52 0.10
N GLU A 226 -21.51 1.58 1.17
CA GLU A 226 -22.72 2.39 1.23
C GLU A 226 -22.39 3.88 1.23
N GLU A 227 -21.38 4.26 2.02
CA GLU A 227 -20.91 5.64 2.09
C GLU A 227 -20.35 6.12 0.77
N GLU A 228 -19.55 5.29 0.06
CA GLU A 228 -18.99 5.63 -1.26
C GLU A 228 -20.05 6.06 -2.28
N GLN A 229 -21.26 5.51 -2.19
CA GLN A 229 -22.35 5.84 -3.11
C GLN A 229 -22.97 7.25 -2.90
N VAL A 230 -22.68 7.88 -1.78
CA VAL A 230 -23.24 9.21 -1.42
C VAL A 230 -22.17 10.28 -1.24
N LEU A 231 -20.88 9.93 -1.26
CA LEU A 231 -19.78 10.88 -1.14
C LEU A 231 -19.81 11.93 -2.25
N GLU A 232 -19.47 13.16 -1.91
CA GLU A 232 -19.28 14.25 -2.88
C GLU A 232 -17.92 14.16 -3.58
N ASN A 233 -16.90 13.68 -2.86
CA ASN A 233 -15.55 13.49 -3.38
C ASN A 233 -14.86 12.32 -2.65
N GLY A 234 -13.95 11.65 -3.35
CA GLY A 234 -13.03 10.67 -2.78
C GLY A 234 -11.58 11.15 -2.91
N LEU A 235 -10.91 11.37 -1.79
CA LEU A 235 -9.51 11.74 -1.76
C LEU A 235 -8.65 10.53 -1.52
N ILE A 236 -7.59 10.40 -2.31
CA ILE A 236 -6.51 9.44 -2.14
C ILE A 236 -5.27 10.24 -1.77
N ILE A 237 -4.73 10.00 -0.59
CA ILE A 237 -3.60 10.74 -0.05
C ILE A 237 -2.47 9.76 0.22
N SER A 238 -1.28 10.06 -0.29
CA SER A 238 -0.08 9.26 -0.07
C SER A 238 0.61 9.68 1.22
N PHE A 239 1.09 8.72 2.00
CA PHE A 239 1.78 8.95 3.25
C PHE A 239 3.06 8.11 3.32
N TYR A 240 4.17 8.76 3.63
CA TYR A 240 5.49 8.15 3.73
C TYR A 240 6.36 8.90 4.75
N ASN A 241 7.15 8.17 5.51
CA ASN A 241 8.11 8.72 6.47
C ASN A 241 7.50 9.81 7.38
N ASN A 242 6.33 9.49 7.97
CA ASN A 242 5.57 10.38 8.86
C ASN A 242 5.11 11.71 8.24
N LYS A 243 5.03 11.79 6.91
CA LYS A 243 4.57 12.98 6.19
C LYS A 243 3.63 12.60 5.06
N VAL A 244 2.71 13.50 4.76
CA VAL A 244 1.93 13.44 3.53
C VAL A 244 2.83 13.79 2.36
N ILE A 245 2.77 12.97 1.32
CA ILE A 245 3.53 13.13 0.08
C ILE A 245 2.60 13.15 -1.13
N THR A 246 3.15 13.42 -2.30
CA THR A 246 2.48 13.21 -3.59
C THR A 246 2.65 11.75 -4.04
N PRO A 247 1.72 11.17 -4.80
CA PRO A 247 0.54 11.78 -5.40
C PRO A 247 -0.63 11.99 -4.43
N ILE A 248 -1.40 13.05 -4.66
CA ILE A 248 -2.70 13.29 -4.04
C ILE A 248 -3.70 13.35 -5.19
N SER A 249 -4.72 12.51 -5.15
CA SER A 249 -5.72 12.45 -6.21
C SER A 249 -7.14 12.57 -5.66
N ASN A 250 -8.01 13.12 -6.50
CA ASN A 250 -9.45 13.19 -6.24
C ASN A 250 -10.15 12.29 -7.25
N THR A 251 -10.93 11.34 -6.78
CA THR A 251 -11.64 10.38 -7.63
C THR A 251 -13.02 10.06 -7.06
N ASN A 252 -13.89 9.57 -7.91
CA ASN A 252 -15.16 9.01 -7.46
C ASN A 252 -14.92 7.54 -7.07
N PHE A 253 -15.10 7.19 -5.80
CA PHE A 253 -14.95 5.82 -5.32
C PHE A 253 -16.06 4.90 -5.84
N ALA A 254 -17.26 5.43 -6.00
CA ALA A 254 -18.41 4.67 -6.50
C ALA A 254 -18.40 4.54 -8.03
N VAL A 255 -17.39 3.86 -8.58
CA VAL A 255 -17.17 3.73 -10.03
C VAL A 255 -18.38 3.14 -10.78
N ASN A 256 -19.13 2.23 -10.11
CA ASN A 256 -20.26 1.50 -10.70
C ASN A 256 -21.63 2.09 -10.35
N SER A 257 -21.70 3.20 -9.63
CA SER A 257 -22.95 3.86 -9.27
C SER A 257 -23.03 5.26 -9.90
N ASN A 258 -24.23 5.61 -10.38
CA ASN A 258 -24.51 7.00 -10.77
C ASN A 258 -24.52 7.86 -9.50
N ASN A 259 -23.35 8.33 -9.09
CA ASN A 259 -23.24 9.27 -7.99
C ASN A 259 -23.49 10.69 -8.50
N SER A 260 -24.71 11.19 -8.31
CA SER A 260 -25.09 12.56 -8.69
C SER A 260 -24.51 13.63 -7.76
N ASN A 261 -23.91 13.23 -6.64
CA ASN A 261 -23.42 14.15 -5.63
C ASN A 261 -21.95 14.56 -5.85
N PHE A 262 -21.26 13.96 -6.83
CA PHE A 262 -19.87 14.29 -7.10
C PHE A 262 -19.75 15.77 -7.49
N LYS A 263 -18.96 16.52 -6.72
CA LYS A 263 -18.77 17.97 -6.86
C LYS A 263 -17.28 18.31 -6.91
N GLY A 264 -16.98 19.56 -7.25
CA GLY A 264 -15.63 20.09 -7.09
C GLY A 264 -15.19 20.11 -5.63
N LEU A 265 -13.91 19.83 -5.38
CA LEU A 265 -13.34 19.84 -4.05
C LEU A 265 -13.01 21.25 -3.58
N ASP A 266 -13.47 21.62 -2.38
CA ASP A 266 -13.08 22.87 -1.72
C ASP A 266 -11.64 22.78 -1.22
N GLN A 267 -10.85 23.83 -1.48
CA GLN A 267 -9.45 23.91 -1.06
C GLN A 267 -9.28 23.84 0.46
N SER A 268 -10.22 24.37 1.23
CA SER A 268 -10.20 24.31 2.70
C SER A 268 -10.31 22.87 3.21
N LEU A 269 -11.17 22.06 2.57
CA LEU A 269 -11.35 20.64 2.91
C LEU A 269 -10.11 19.82 2.54
N LEU A 270 -9.44 20.15 1.43
CA LEU A 270 -8.18 19.53 1.09
C LEU A 270 -7.12 19.77 2.17
N ILE A 271 -6.93 21.02 2.60
CA ILE A 271 -5.96 21.35 3.65
C ILE A 271 -6.30 20.64 4.97
N GLN A 272 -7.57 20.59 5.34
CA GLN A 272 -8.02 19.86 6.54
C GLN A 272 -7.74 18.37 6.42
N SER A 273 -7.97 17.75 5.26
CA SER A 273 -7.71 16.32 5.03
C SER A 273 -6.23 15.99 5.19
N LEU A 274 -5.32 16.84 4.68
CA LEU A 274 -3.88 16.68 4.85
C LEU A 274 -3.45 16.78 6.32
N ALA A 275 -4.03 17.74 7.06
CA ALA A 275 -3.76 17.88 8.49
C ALA A 275 -4.24 16.67 9.29
N LEU A 276 -5.42 16.12 8.95
CA LEU A 276 -5.94 14.90 9.58
C LEU A 276 -5.09 13.68 9.26
N CYS A 277 -4.62 13.53 8.01
CA CYS A 277 -3.68 12.47 7.64
C CYS A 277 -2.40 12.53 8.49
N ASN A 278 -1.77 13.69 8.60
CA ASN A 278 -0.57 13.84 9.42
C ASN A 278 -0.80 13.47 10.91
N LYS A 279 -2.03 13.65 11.40
CA LYS A 279 -2.39 13.32 12.78
C LYS A 279 -2.65 11.82 12.99
N TYR A 280 -3.37 11.16 12.07
CA TYR A 280 -3.86 9.79 12.27
C TYR A 280 -3.04 8.71 11.58
N CYS A 281 -2.37 9.00 10.46
CA CYS A 281 -1.59 8.00 9.74
C CYS A 281 -0.46 7.35 10.55
N PRO A 282 0.27 8.05 11.45
CA PRO A 282 1.24 7.40 12.31
C PRO A 282 0.65 6.30 13.20
N ASN A 283 -0.61 6.44 13.62
CA ASN A 283 -1.30 5.42 14.41
C ASN A 283 -1.68 4.20 13.55
N ILE A 284 -2.05 4.43 12.29
CA ILE A 284 -2.35 3.34 11.33
C ILE A 284 -1.08 2.52 11.09
N ILE A 285 0.06 3.17 10.88
CA ILE A 285 1.34 2.49 10.68
C ILE A 285 1.72 1.66 11.92
N ARG A 286 1.57 2.21 13.12
CA ARG A 286 1.82 1.44 14.36
C ARG A 286 0.91 0.23 14.49
N ALA A 287 -0.37 0.36 14.13
CA ALA A 287 -1.30 -0.76 14.12
C ALA A 287 -0.91 -1.84 13.10
N LEU A 288 -0.39 -1.45 11.92
CA LEU A 288 0.12 -2.41 10.94
C LEU A 288 1.40 -3.10 11.43
N ASP A 289 2.29 -2.36 12.10
CA ASP A 289 3.51 -2.93 12.67
C ASP A 289 3.18 -3.93 13.81
N SER A 290 2.20 -3.63 14.69
CA SER A 290 1.76 -4.56 15.72
C SER A 290 1.14 -5.84 15.16
N LEU A 291 0.44 -5.78 14.03
CA LEU A 291 -0.08 -6.99 13.36
C LEU A 291 1.03 -7.92 12.87
N ILE A 292 2.17 -7.36 12.43
CA ILE A 292 3.33 -8.18 12.03
C ILE A 292 3.94 -8.88 13.25
N GLU A 293 4.02 -8.17 14.38
CA GLU A 293 4.55 -8.73 15.63
C GLU A 293 3.65 -9.86 16.15
N GLU A 294 2.34 -9.66 16.17
CA GLU A 294 1.35 -10.66 16.59
C GLU A 294 1.40 -11.92 15.69
N ASP A 295 1.49 -11.78 14.37
CA ASP A 295 1.54 -12.91 13.44
C ASP A 295 2.86 -13.70 13.57
N ASN A 296 3.97 -13.04 13.89
CA ASN A 296 5.24 -13.71 14.16
C ASN A 296 5.18 -14.53 15.47
N ASP A 297 4.58 -13.98 16.52
CA ASP A 297 4.43 -14.68 17.80
C ASP A 297 3.52 -15.92 17.67
N ASP A 298 2.45 -15.83 16.88
CA ASP A 298 1.56 -16.96 16.60
C ASP A 298 2.27 -18.06 15.79
N ASN A 299 3.14 -17.70 14.86
CA ASN A 299 3.91 -18.66 14.06
C ASN A 299 5.00 -19.36 14.89
N ASP A 300 5.65 -18.67 15.83
CA ASP A 300 6.62 -19.27 16.74
C ASP A 300 5.97 -20.19 17.80
N GLY A 301 4.71 -19.95 18.14
CA GLY A 301 3.92 -20.79 19.06
C GLY A 301 3.33 -22.05 18.43
N SER A 302 3.21 -22.13 17.13
CA SER A 302 2.61 -23.25 16.40
C SER A 302 3.66 -24.26 15.92
N ILE A 303 4.38 -24.92 16.85
CA ILE A 303 5.22 -26.08 16.52
C ILE A 303 4.38 -27.38 16.40
N PHE A 304 3.13 -27.33 16.02
CA PHE A 304 2.34 -28.51 15.61
C PHE A 304 1.18 -28.09 14.71
#